data_b7bece6b1db05b490a81eabfef1fe49f
#
_entry.id   b7bece6b1db05b490a81eabfef1fe49f
#
_cell.length_a   1.000
_cell.length_b   1.000
_cell.length_c   1.000
_cell.angle_alpha   90.00
_cell.angle_beta   90.00
_cell.angle_gamma   90.00
#
_symmetry.space_group_name_H-M   'P 1'
#
loop_
_entity.id
_entity.type
_entity.pdbx_description
1 polymer ?
#
loop_
_entity_poly.entity_id
_entity_poly.type
_entity_poly.pdbx_seq_one_letter_code
_entity_poly.pdbx_strand_id
1 'polypeptide(L)'
;MALPISIEQLLSARTVESSRVEYKEGWNPDAIYRSICAFANDFDNTGGGYIVIGVEEKNGMAVRPVKGLEIEQFDSIEKSMIGFNNLIKPVFYPRTGIEDVDGKKVFVIWVTAGDRRPYEVPEQITAKEKKYNYYIRYNSSSIVAKGDILRELYDLTNKTPFDDRANDNATLNDVSKTLLRDYLIKTGSKLARTVETESIADTLLQMDLVAGPMENLHPKNVALMMFNDHPERFFPYTQIDIVIFPKGKQQDPSNFIEVPPIKGPIDRMIMDAMSYLRTNIIKENVQKLSYTEKADRCFNYPEEAIEEAVSNTIYHRNRRIGDFLKELGLTEGKATGIPTIQEKLALNGSPAANFETDNERTYFMAIIPVHPQFKGHSITPNDIEDVIENVIDELPERQRVILDILKKDVIENASLLAKKTGVSWRTIMRDLNSLREKGLVKYVGPDKGGHWEIIEQ
;
A
#
# COMPACT_ATOMS: atom_id res chain seq x y z
N MET A 1 -24.84 -9.82 3.36
CA MET A 1 -23.39 -9.99 3.09
C MET A 1 -23.00 -11.32 3.73
N ALA A 2 -22.16 -12.13 3.08
CA ALA A 2 -21.70 -13.39 3.69
C ALA A 2 -20.81 -13.08 4.89
N LEU A 3 -21.06 -13.77 6.01
CA LEU A 3 -20.19 -13.72 7.17
C LEU A 3 -18.89 -14.50 6.86
N PRO A 4 -17.75 -14.16 7.47
CA PRO A 4 -16.49 -14.87 7.27
C PRO A 4 -16.48 -16.26 7.91
N ILE A 5 -17.44 -16.54 8.76
CA ILE A 5 -17.61 -17.78 9.50
C ILE A 5 -19.09 -18.22 9.46
N SER A 6 -19.35 -19.52 9.47
CA SER A 6 -20.72 -20.03 9.49
C SER A 6 -21.38 -19.78 10.87
N ILE A 7 -22.68 -19.54 10.87
CA ILE A 7 -23.42 -19.34 12.11
C ILE A 7 -23.32 -20.55 13.07
N GLU A 8 -23.27 -21.77 12.55
CA GLU A 8 -23.10 -22.99 13.34
C GLU A 8 -21.76 -23.01 14.09
N GLN A 9 -20.70 -22.52 13.44
CA GLN A 9 -19.39 -22.39 14.09
C GLN A 9 -19.42 -21.33 15.20
N LEU A 10 -20.13 -20.21 15.00
CA LEU A 10 -20.31 -19.18 16.03
C LEU A 10 -21.05 -19.74 17.26
N LEU A 11 -22.12 -20.53 17.02
CA LEU A 11 -22.94 -21.10 18.12
C LEU A 11 -22.26 -22.26 18.83
N SER A 12 -21.32 -22.95 18.18
CA SER A 12 -20.61 -24.09 18.78
C SER A 12 -19.48 -23.69 19.73
N ALA A 13 -19.08 -22.44 19.75
CA ALA A 13 -17.95 -21.89 20.51
C ALA A 13 -16.60 -22.66 20.35
N ARG A 14 -16.47 -23.45 19.26
CA ARG A 14 -15.27 -24.30 19.01
C ARG A 14 -14.23 -23.59 18.17
N THR A 15 -14.65 -22.63 17.35
CA THR A 15 -13.80 -21.98 16.34
C THR A 15 -13.50 -20.52 16.70
N VAL A 16 -14.38 -19.88 17.45
CA VAL A 16 -14.22 -18.49 17.92
C VAL A 16 -14.19 -18.49 19.45
N GLU A 17 -13.22 -17.81 20.02
CA GLU A 17 -13.11 -17.67 21.47
C GLU A 17 -14.38 -17.01 22.05
N SER A 18 -14.84 -17.47 23.22
CA SER A 18 -16.06 -16.97 23.88
C SER A 18 -16.00 -15.47 24.15
N SER A 19 -14.82 -14.91 24.32
CA SER A 19 -14.61 -13.46 24.48
C SER A 19 -15.02 -12.63 23.26
N ARG A 20 -15.04 -13.25 22.07
CA ARG A 20 -15.34 -12.61 20.79
C ARG A 20 -16.78 -12.82 20.29
N VAL A 21 -17.58 -13.56 21.03
CA VAL A 21 -18.99 -13.78 20.68
C VAL A 21 -19.88 -13.30 21.83
N GLU A 22 -20.96 -12.61 21.48
CA GLU A 22 -21.96 -12.18 22.42
C GLU A 22 -23.36 -12.58 21.95
N TYR A 23 -24.13 -13.30 22.78
CA TYR A 23 -25.49 -13.68 22.46
C TYR A 23 -26.47 -12.74 23.13
N LYS A 24 -27.52 -12.38 22.40
CA LYS A 24 -28.64 -11.54 22.89
C LYS A 24 -29.97 -12.16 22.51
N GLU A 25 -30.85 -12.30 23.48
CA GLU A 25 -32.20 -12.83 23.26
C GLU A 25 -33.03 -11.91 22.32
N GLY A 26 -32.82 -10.60 22.41
CA GLY A 26 -33.52 -9.60 21.59
C GLY A 26 -32.74 -8.31 21.41
N TRP A 27 -33.34 -7.34 20.72
CA TRP A 27 -32.76 -6.05 20.43
C TRP A 27 -32.71 -5.16 21.70
N ASN A 28 -31.51 -4.96 22.22
CA ASN A 28 -31.21 -4.00 23.27
C ASN A 28 -30.10 -3.07 22.80
N PRO A 29 -30.44 -1.94 22.17
CA PRO A 29 -29.44 -1.08 21.55
C PRO A 29 -28.41 -0.53 22.55
N ASP A 30 -28.78 -0.19 23.77
CA ASP A 30 -27.83 0.34 24.75
C ASP A 30 -26.72 -0.67 25.07
N ALA A 31 -27.07 -1.94 25.28
CA ALA A 31 -26.09 -2.99 25.53
C ALA A 31 -25.30 -3.37 24.29
N ILE A 32 -26.00 -3.51 23.17
CA ILE A 32 -25.40 -3.90 21.87
C ILE A 32 -24.34 -2.87 21.41
N TYR A 33 -24.62 -1.58 21.52
CA TYR A 33 -23.68 -0.54 21.10
C TYR A 33 -22.46 -0.42 22.01
N ARG A 34 -22.58 -0.75 23.30
CA ARG A 34 -21.40 -0.92 24.17
C ARG A 34 -20.53 -2.08 23.71
N SER A 35 -21.13 -3.17 23.28
CA SER A 35 -20.39 -4.33 22.78
C SER A 35 -19.79 -4.04 21.39
N ILE A 36 -20.50 -3.34 20.49
CA ILE A 36 -19.93 -2.87 19.22
C ILE A 36 -18.69 -2.00 19.47
N CYS A 37 -18.79 -1.03 20.39
CA CYS A 37 -17.65 -0.18 20.76
C CYS A 37 -16.47 -0.99 21.30
N ALA A 38 -16.74 -1.94 22.19
CA ALA A 38 -15.71 -2.76 22.80
C ALA A 38 -15.00 -3.66 21.77
N PHE A 39 -15.74 -4.28 20.85
CA PHE A 39 -15.18 -5.07 19.76
C PHE A 39 -14.42 -4.20 18.74
N ALA A 40 -14.93 -3.01 18.41
CA ALA A 40 -14.23 -2.09 17.52
C ALA A 40 -12.92 -1.57 18.12
N ASN A 41 -12.86 -1.38 19.43
CA ASN A 41 -11.65 -1.01 20.16
C ASN A 41 -10.61 -2.13 20.20
N ASP A 42 -11.05 -3.38 20.16
CA ASP A 42 -10.20 -4.58 20.05
C ASP A 42 -8.92 -4.50 20.91
N PHE A 43 -9.10 -4.26 22.20
CA PHE A 43 -8.04 -3.98 23.15
C PHE A 43 -6.99 -5.10 23.22
N ASP A 44 -7.45 -6.35 23.15
CA ASP A 44 -6.59 -7.55 23.19
C ASP A 44 -6.05 -7.95 21.78
N ASN A 45 -6.36 -7.15 20.75
CA ASN A 45 -5.94 -7.38 19.35
C ASN A 45 -6.35 -8.77 18.82
N THR A 46 -7.58 -9.16 19.09
CA THR A 46 -8.17 -10.47 18.70
C THR A 46 -8.94 -10.42 17.37
N GLY A 47 -9.08 -9.22 16.76
CA GLY A 47 -9.74 -9.00 15.47
C GLY A 47 -11.23 -8.69 15.55
N GLY A 48 -11.69 -8.11 16.67
CA GLY A 48 -13.10 -7.75 16.87
C GLY A 48 -13.98 -8.92 17.31
N GLY A 49 -15.28 -8.93 16.94
CA GLY A 49 -16.19 -9.97 17.41
C GLY A 49 -17.56 -9.99 16.75
N TYR A 50 -18.44 -10.82 17.29
CA TYR A 50 -19.76 -11.10 16.76
C TYR A 50 -20.82 -10.91 17.83
N ILE A 51 -21.94 -10.30 17.47
CA ILE A 51 -23.13 -10.21 18.33
C ILE A 51 -24.26 -10.93 17.61
N VAL A 52 -24.79 -11.98 18.24
CA VAL A 52 -25.87 -12.79 17.65
C VAL A 52 -27.15 -12.51 18.43
N ILE A 53 -28.15 -11.96 17.74
CA ILE A 53 -29.44 -11.54 18.31
C ILE A 53 -30.53 -12.56 17.94
N GLY A 54 -31.35 -12.93 18.86
CA GLY A 54 -32.32 -14.01 18.75
C GLY A 54 -31.83 -15.30 19.42
N VAL A 55 -30.73 -15.23 20.20
CA VAL A 55 -30.13 -16.38 20.89
C VAL A 55 -30.04 -16.10 22.39
N GLU A 56 -30.58 -16.98 23.20
CA GLU A 56 -30.42 -16.97 24.65
C GLU A 56 -29.08 -17.57 25.04
N GLU A 57 -28.40 -16.95 26.01
CA GLU A 57 -27.13 -17.43 26.57
C GLU A 57 -27.33 -18.04 27.95
N LYS A 58 -26.74 -19.20 28.17
CA LYS A 58 -26.66 -19.82 29.48
C LYS A 58 -25.24 -20.38 29.71
N ASN A 59 -24.59 -19.91 30.77
CA ASN A 59 -23.22 -20.31 31.11
C ASN A 59 -22.21 -20.12 30.01
N GLY A 60 -22.31 -19.02 29.26
CA GLY A 60 -21.38 -18.70 28.13
C GLY A 60 -21.68 -19.49 26.84
N MET A 61 -22.77 -20.24 26.78
CA MET A 61 -23.15 -21.05 25.61
C MET A 61 -24.52 -20.66 25.08
N ALA A 62 -24.67 -20.73 23.74
CA ALA A 62 -25.94 -20.54 23.07
C ALA A 62 -26.95 -21.65 23.49
N VAL A 63 -28.15 -21.26 23.89
CA VAL A 63 -29.24 -22.20 24.16
C VAL A 63 -29.92 -22.58 22.85
N ARG A 64 -30.10 -23.90 22.63
CA ARG A 64 -30.78 -24.44 21.42
C ARG A 64 -32.01 -25.28 21.82
N PRO A 65 -33.11 -25.29 21.02
CA PRO A 65 -33.25 -24.52 19.77
C PRO A 65 -33.29 -23.02 20.02
N VAL A 66 -32.72 -22.21 19.10
CA VAL A 66 -32.65 -20.75 19.27
C VAL A 66 -34.06 -20.15 19.31
N LYS A 67 -34.18 -19.00 19.99
CA LYS A 67 -35.46 -18.28 20.06
C LYS A 67 -35.85 -17.65 18.75
N GLY A 68 -34.87 -17.11 18.03
CA GLY A 68 -35.03 -16.39 16.75
C GLY A 68 -35.69 -15.03 16.93
N LEU A 69 -35.87 -14.35 15.81
CA LEU A 69 -36.54 -13.05 15.70
C LEU A 69 -37.63 -13.15 14.62
N GLU A 70 -38.70 -12.37 14.80
CA GLU A 70 -39.76 -12.20 13.81
C GLU A 70 -39.28 -11.31 12.63
N ILE A 71 -39.85 -11.52 11.42
CA ILE A 71 -39.38 -10.85 10.20
C ILE A 71 -39.44 -9.32 10.33
N GLU A 72 -40.48 -8.78 10.95
CA GLU A 72 -40.70 -7.35 11.13
C GLU A 72 -39.63 -6.70 12.04
N GLN A 73 -38.98 -7.48 12.90
CA GLN A 73 -37.95 -6.97 13.81
C GLN A 73 -36.66 -6.65 13.05
N PHE A 74 -36.32 -7.37 11.95
CA PHE A 74 -35.09 -7.15 11.20
C PHE A 74 -35.07 -5.74 10.57
N ASP A 75 -36.14 -5.36 9.88
CA ASP A 75 -36.27 -4.03 9.26
C ASP A 75 -36.20 -2.89 10.31
N SER A 76 -36.83 -3.12 11.48
CA SER A 76 -36.77 -2.16 12.59
C SER A 76 -35.36 -2.02 13.18
N ILE A 77 -34.63 -3.14 13.33
CA ILE A 77 -33.25 -3.14 13.81
C ILE A 77 -32.34 -2.39 12.81
N GLU A 78 -32.39 -2.74 11.53
CA GLU A 78 -31.56 -2.12 10.49
C GLU A 78 -31.79 -0.60 10.39
N LYS A 79 -33.05 -0.17 10.40
CA LYS A 79 -33.39 1.27 10.41
C LYS A 79 -32.86 1.98 11.65
N SER A 80 -32.95 1.37 12.82
CA SER A 80 -32.42 1.94 14.04
C SER A 80 -30.89 2.05 14.01
N MET A 81 -30.22 1.05 13.46
CA MET A 81 -28.76 1.03 13.34
C MET A 81 -28.21 2.18 12.49
N ILE A 82 -28.91 2.59 11.43
CA ILE A 82 -28.49 3.74 10.60
C ILE A 82 -28.29 4.99 11.46
N GLY A 83 -29.21 5.29 12.36
CA GLY A 83 -29.12 6.43 13.26
C GLY A 83 -28.07 6.25 14.36
N PHE A 84 -28.02 5.07 14.95
CA PHE A 84 -27.15 4.80 16.09
C PHE A 84 -25.67 4.67 15.69
N ASN A 85 -25.35 4.14 14.50
CA ASN A 85 -23.99 4.06 14.01
C ASN A 85 -23.29 5.43 13.94
N ASN A 86 -24.06 6.48 13.63
CA ASN A 86 -23.56 7.87 13.61
C ASN A 86 -23.23 8.41 15.01
N LEU A 87 -23.66 7.74 16.08
CA LEU A 87 -23.33 8.11 17.46
C LEU A 87 -22.03 7.46 17.95
N ILE A 88 -21.45 6.54 17.18
CA ILE A 88 -20.10 6.02 17.47
C ILE A 88 -19.07 7.07 17.02
N LYS A 89 -18.10 7.36 17.86
CA LYS A 89 -17.03 8.34 17.55
C LYS A 89 -15.65 7.72 17.71
N PRO A 90 -14.81 7.74 16.66
CA PRO A 90 -15.13 8.08 15.27
C PRO A 90 -16.26 7.22 14.69
N VAL A 91 -16.93 7.68 13.64
CA VAL A 91 -18.03 6.94 13.03
C VAL A 91 -17.57 5.54 12.60
N PHE A 92 -18.37 4.53 12.95
CA PHE A 92 -18.10 3.12 12.65
C PHE A 92 -19.38 2.40 12.21
N TYR A 93 -19.29 1.61 11.14
CA TYR A 93 -20.40 0.84 10.62
C TYR A 93 -20.07 -0.65 10.66
N PRO A 94 -20.62 -1.41 11.64
CA PRO A 94 -20.47 -2.86 11.67
C PRO A 94 -21.18 -3.50 10.48
N ARG A 95 -20.76 -4.70 10.11
CA ARG A 95 -21.41 -5.49 9.07
C ARG A 95 -22.54 -6.32 9.67
N THR A 96 -23.61 -6.52 8.91
CA THR A 96 -24.79 -7.27 9.40
C THR A 96 -25.18 -8.38 8.44
N GLY A 97 -25.77 -9.44 8.97
CA GLY A 97 -26.32 -10.55 8.23
C GLY A 97 -27.51 -11.19 8.95
N ILE A 98 -28.37 -11.86 8.20
CA ILE A 98 -29.48 -12.66 8.71
C ILE A 98 -29.17 -14.11 8.38
N GLU A 99 -29.18 -14.98 9.40
CA GLU A 99 -28.84 -16.40 9.27
C GLU A 99 -30.00 -17.29 9.74
N ASP A 100 -30.10 -18.49 9.18
CA ASP A 100 -31.09 -19.49 9.56
C ASP A 100 -30.47 -20.51 10.53
N VAL A 101 -31.08 -20.67 11.70
CA VAL A 101 -30.67 -21.59 12.76
C VAL A 101 -31.87 -22.27 13.35
N ASP A 102 -31.88 -23.59 13.44
CA ASP A 102 -32.97 -24.40 14.03
C ASP A 102 -34.36 -24.08 13.41
N GLY A 103 -34.40 -23.67 12.12
CA GLY A 103 -35.62 -23.22 11.44
C GLY A 103 -36.11 -21.84 11.85
N LYS A 104 -35.30 -21.07 12.55
CA LYS A 104 -35.54 -19.70 12.99
C LYS A 104 -34.50 -18.76 12.40
N LYS A 105 -34.86 -17.48 12.29
CA LYS A 105 -33.90 -16.45 11.81
C LYS A 105 -33.28 -15.70 12.98
N VAL A 106 -31.96 -15.51 12.90
CA VAL A 106 -31.18 -14.71 13.86
C VAL A 106 -30.49 -13.56 13.12
N PHE A 107 -30.22 -12.45 13.84
CA PHE A 107 -29.53 -11.30 13.31
C PHE A 107 -28.10 -11.29 13.83
N VAL A 108 -27.12 -11.22 12.93
CA VAL A 108 -25.70 -11.22 13.29
C VAL A 108 -25.10 -9.87 12.98
N ILE A 109 -24.45 -9.28 13.96
CA ILE A 109 -23.63 -8.08 13.80
C ILE A 109 -22.17 -8.52 13.89
N TRP A 110 -21.44 -8.37 12.80
CA TRP A 110 -20.01 -8.60 12.77
C TRP A 110 -19.28 -7.27 12.90
N VAL A 111 -18.49 -7.14 13.97
CA VAL A 111 -17.70 -5.97 14.32
C VAL A 111 -16.23 -6.29 14.10
N THR A 112 -15.62 -5.74 13.07
CA THR A 112 -14.17 -5.85 12.87
C THR A 112 -13.42 -4.95 13.84
N ALA A 113 -12.14 -5.22 14.07
CA ALA A 113 -11.26 -4.27 14.74
C ALA A 113 -11.27 -2.94 13.98
N GLY A 114 -11.48 -1.83 14.67
CA GLY A 114 -11.53 -0.52 14.04
C GLY A 114 -10.13 0.04 13.76
N ASP A 115 -9.97 0.73 12.66
CA ASP A 115 -8.72 1.36 12.20
C ASP A 115 -8.45 2.74 12.83
N ARG A 116 -9.50 3.37 13.39
CA ARG A 116 -9.45 4.71 13.99
C ARG A 116 -9.68 4.70 15.51
N ARG A 117 -9.22 3.64 16.17
CA ARG A 117 -9.28 3.54 17.64
C ARG A 117 -8.65 4.77 18.32
N PRO A 118 -9.11 5.21 19.52
CA PRO A 118 -10.20 4.60 20.30
C PRO A 118 -11.59 5.09 19.87
N TYR A 119 -12.56 4.18 19.93
CA TYR A 119 -13.97 4.46 19.69
C TYR A 119 -14.70 4.69 21.02
N GLU A 120 -15.61 5.65 21.03
CA GLU A 120 -16.52 5.91 22.16
C GLU A 120 -17.97 5.88 21.70
N VAL A 121 -18.85 5.49 22.61
CA VAL A 121 -20.30 5.50 22.39
C VAL A 121 -21.01 6.07 23.62
N PRO A 122 -22.27 6.59 23.46
CA PRO A 122 -23.07 6.97 24.60
C PRO A 122 -23.32 5.78 25.55
N GLU A 123 -23.26 6.01 26.84
CA GLU A 123 -23.59 5.03 27.89
C GLU A 123 -24.98 4.44 27.67
N GLN A 124 -25.92 5.29 27.28
CA GLN A 124 -27.27 4.94 26.80
C GLN A 124 -27.49 5.58 25.43
N ILE A 125 -27.47 4.74 24.37
CA ILE A 125 -27.58 5.23 23.00
C ILE A 125 -28.96 5.77 22.68
N THR A 126 -29.98 5.34 23.44
CA THR A 126 -31.36 5.78 23.32
C THR A 126 -31.67 7.05 24.13
N ALA A 127 -30.86 7.44 25.12
CA ALA A 127 -31.09 8.64 25.92
C ALA A 127 -31.04 9.93 25.12
N LYS A 128 -31.73 11.00 25.57
CA LYS A 128 -31.67 12.34 24.97
C LYS A 128 -30.31 12.98 25.22
N GLU A 129 -29.81 12.95 26.44
CA GLU A 129 -28.48 13.45 26.79
C GLU A 129 -27.47 12.32 26.62
N LYS A 130 -26.40 12.60 25.93
CA LYS A 130 -25.39 11.62 25.58
C LYS A 130 -24.13 11.79 26.42
N LYS A 131 -23.86 10.83 27.30
CA LYS A 131 -22.59 10.71 28.02
C LYS A 131 -21.76 9.63 27.35
N TYR A 132 -20.65 10.00 26.76
CA TYR A 132 -19.78 9.10 26.02
C TYR A 132 -18.80 8.38 26.93
N ASN A 133 -18.53 7.11 26.62
CA ASN A 133 -17.51 6.30 27.26
C ASN A 133 -16.81 5.42 26.21
N TYR A 134 -15.54 5.11 26.48
CA TYR A 134 -14.76 4.11 25.76
C TYR A 134 -15.04 2.75 26.39
N TYR A 135 -15.34 1.73 25.59
CA TYR A 135 -15.57 0.37 26.05
C TYR A 135 -14.52 -0.57 25.48
N ILE A 136 -14.11 -1.54 26.27
CA ILE A 136 -13.25 -2.65 25.87
C ILE A 136 -13.88 -3.98 26.29
N ARG A 137 -13.47 -5.09 25.67
CA ARG A 137 -13.82 -6.44 26.14
C ARG A 137 -12.89 -6.83 27.28
N TYR A 138 -13.47 -7.40 28.28
CA TYR A 138 -12.75 -8.11 29.33
C TYR A 138 -13.51 -9.42 29.58
N ASN A 139 -12.91 -10.52 29.16
CA ASN A 139 -13.61 -11.82 29.04
C ASN A 139 -14.90 -11.67 28.21
N SER A 140 -16.04 -12.10 28.76
CA SER A 140 -17.37 -12.01 28.14
C SER A 140 -18.09 -10.67 28.38
N SER A 141 -17.45 -9.67 29.00
CA SER A 141 -18.11 -8.42 29.40
C SER A 141 -17.51 -7.20 28.66
N SER A 142 -18.40 -6.25 28.32
CA SER A 142 -17.98 -4.93 27.83
C SER A 142 -17.91 -3.97 29.02
N ILE A 143 -16.69 -3.53 29.36
CA ILE A 143 -16.41 -2.64 30.50
C ILE A 143 -15.93 -1.26 30.02
N VAL A 144 -16.11 -0.24 30.85
CA VAL A 144 -15.63 1.12 30.56
C VAL A 144 -14.13 1.19 30.79
N ALA A 145 -13.39 1.62 29.78
CA ALA A 145 -11.95 1.89 29.87
C ALA A 145 -11.72 3.15 30.71
N LYS A 146 -10.94 3.05 31.81
CA LYS A 146 -10.59 4.16 32.71
C LYS A 146 -9.11 4.08 33.10
N GLY A 147 -8.54 5.22 33.52
CA GLY A 147 -7.18 5.28 34.07
C GLY A 147 -6.14 4.74 33.10
N ASP A 148 -5.35 3.76 33.53
CA ASP A 148 -4.24 3.21 32.74
C ASP A 148 -4.74 2.41 31.53
N ILE A 149 -5.88 1.71 31.64
CA ILE A 149 -6.51 1.00 30.52
C ILE A 149 -6.87 1.99 29.39
N LEU A 150 -7.39 3.16 29.73
CA LEU A 150 -7.71 4.17 28.74
C LEU A 150 -6.45 4.75 28.08
N ARG A 151 -5.38 4.95 28.84
CA ARG A 151 -4.09 5.37 28.28
C ARG A 151 -3.53 4.32 27.32
N GLU A 152 -3.58 3.06 27.73
CA GLU A 152 -3.13 1.95 26.88
C GLU A 152 -3.95 1.84 25.59
N LEU A 153 -5.27 2.05 25.67
CA LEU A 153 -6.15 2.09 24.49
C LEU A 153 -5.76 3.24 23.51
N TYR A 154 -5.41 4.42 24.02
CA TYR A 154 -4.88 5.51 23.20
C TYR A 154 -3.51 5.16 22.61
N ASP A 155 -2.66 4.52 23.37
CA ASP A 155 -1.32 4.12 22.95
C ASP A 155 -1.35 3.06 21.85
N LEU A 156 -2.31 2.12 21.87
CA LEU A 156 -2.49 1.10 20.85
C LEU A 156 -2.68 1.71 19.45
N THR A 157 -3.38 2.82 19.36
CA THR A 157 -3.65 3.52 18.09
C THR A 157 -2.39 4.19 17.51
N ASN A 158 -1.54 4.71 18.38
CA ASN A 158 -0.34 5.46 17.98
C ASN A 158 0.88 4.56 17.71
N LYS A 159 0.85 3.30 18.13
CA LYS A 159 2.01 2.39 18.08
C LYS A 159 2.12 1.57 16.81
N THR A 160 1.03 1.37 16.05
CA THR A 160 1.10 0.58 14.82
C THR A 160 1.44 1.47 13.64
N PRO A 161 2.66 1.37 13.08
CA PRO A 161 3.06 2.10 11.87
C PRO A 161 2.10 1.79 10.70
N PHE A 162 2.02 2.69 9.73
CA PHE A 162 1.14 2.55 8.58
C PHE A 162 1.37 1.23 7.83
N ASP A 163 2.61 0.86 7.61
CA ASP A 163 3.03 -0.34 6.88
C ASP A 163 2.70 -1.64 7.62
N ASP A 164 2.55 -1.61 8.94
CA ASP A 164 2.21 -2.79 9.76
C ASP A 164 0.69 -2.92 10.06
N ARG A 165 -0.16 -2.05 9.51
CA ARG A 165 -1.63 -2.13 9.65
C ARG A 165 -2.22 -3.12 8.67
N ALA A 166 -3.26 -3.85 9.10
CA ALA A 166 -4.10 -4.64 8.20
C ALA A 166 -4.81 -3.74 7.17
N ASN A 167 -5.02 -4.25 5.97
CA ASN A 167 -5.80 -3.59 4.93
C ASN A 167 -7.12 -4.33 4.71
N ASP A 168 -8.19 -3.82 5.28
CA ASP A 168 -9.53 -4.42 5.21
C ASP A 168 -10.15 -4.41 3.81
N ASN A 169 -9.57 -3.64 2.88
CA ASN A 169 -10.00 -3.60 1.48
C ASN A 169 -9.28 -4.65 0.62
N ALA A 170 -8.35 -5.41 1.19
CA ALA A 170 -7.57 -6.42 0.52
C ALA A 170 -7.83 -7.82 1.10
N THR A 171 -7.56 -8.82 0.29
CA THR A 171 -7.62 -10.24 0.64
C THR A 171 -6.25 -10.89 0.48
N LEU A 172 -6.07 -12.10 1.00
CA LEU A 172 -4.81 -12.85 0.82
C LEU A 172 -4.49 -13.12 -0.66
N ASN A 173 -5.50 -13.13 -1.53
CA ASN A 173 -5.31 -13.31 -2.98
C ASN A 173 -4.69 -12.07 -3.66
N ASP A 174 -4.66 -10.94 -3.00
CA ASP A 174 -4.01 -9.73 -3.49
C ASP A 174 -2.50 -9.75 -3.23
N VAL A 175 -1.99 -10.76 -2.54
CA VAL A 175 -0.55 -11.00 -2.35
C VAL A 175 -0.06 -12.00 -3.40
N SER A 176 0.90 -11.58 -4.22
CA SER A 176 1.48 -12.39 -5.29
C SER A 176 2.42 -13.45 -4.72
N LYS A 177 2.04 -14.74 -4.86
CA LYS A 177 2.86 -15.87 -4.43
C LYS A 177 4.22 -15.89 -5.15
N THR A 178 4.25 -15.44 -6.40
CA THR A 178 5.48 -15.35 -7.20
C THR A 178 6.45 -14.33 -6.63
N LEU A 179 5.98 -13.12 -6.33
CA LEU A 179 6.82 -12.07 -5.72
C LEU A 179 7.34 -12.49 -4.35
N LEU A 180 6.47 -13.11 -3.54
CA LEU A 180 6.83 -13.62 -2.23
C LEU A 180 7.92 -14.71 -2.33
N ARG A 181 7.77 -15.65 -3.26
CA ARG A 181 8.77 -16.69 -3.52
C ARG A 181 10.10 -16.10 -3.97
N ASP A 182 10.07 -15.16 -4.94
CA ASP A 182 11.28 -14.51 -5.45
C ASP A 182 12.05 -13.80 -4.33
N TYR A 183 11.33 -13.11 -3.47
CA TYR A 183 11.89 -12.49 -2.27
C TYR A 183 12.55 -13.53 -1.35
N LEU A 184 11.85 -14.61 -1.00
CA LEU A 184 12.34 -15.66 -0.11
C LEU A 184 13.59 -16.36 -0.69
N ILE A 185 13.68 -16.52 -2.01
CA ILE A 185 14.86 -17.05 -2.70
C ILE A 185 16.03 -16.05 -2.60
N LYS A 186 15.80 -14.78 -2.92
CA LYS A 186 16.82 -13.72 -2.87
C LYS A 186 17.42 -13.56 -1.48
N THR A 187 16.61 -13.67 -0.43
CA THR A 187 17.02 -13.53 0.96
C THR A 187 17.58 -14.84 1.56
N GLY A 188 17.55 -15.93 0.81
CA GLY A 188 18.02 -17.25 1.30
C GLY A 188 17.16 -17.85 2.43
N SER A 189 15.90 -17.42 2.53
CA SER A 189 14.96 -17.88 3.56
C SER A 189 14.66 -19.38 3.44
N LYS A 190 14.53 -20.05 4.59
CA LYS A 190 14.10 -21.46 4.64
C LYS A 190 12.69 -21.65 4.09
N LEU A 191 11.82 -20.63 4.19
CA LEU A 191 10.47 -20.64 3.68
C LEU A 191 10.40 -20.73 2.15
N ALA A 192 11.48 -20.42 1.43
CA ALA A 192 11.55 -20.59 -0.02
C ALA A 192 11.30 -22.03 -0.49
N ARG A 193 11.52 -23.02 0.39
CA ARG A 193 11.31 -24.45 0.07
C ARG A 193 9.87 -24.88 0.24
N THR A 194 9.10 -24.23 1.10
CA THR A 194 7.75 -24.63 1.49
C THR A 194 6.69 -23.74 0.85
N VAL A 195 7.04 -22.53 0.42
CA VAL A 195 6.08 -21.55 -0.16
C VAL A 195 5.24 -22.12 -1.33
N GLU A 196 5.75 -23.08 -2.08
CA GLU A 196 5.00 -23.69 -3.19
C GLU A 196 3.96 -24.72 -2.71
N THR A 197 4.24 -25.40 -1.61
CA THR A 197 3.43 -26.51 -1.08
C THR A 197 2.48 -26.09 0.03
N GLU A 198 2.83 -25.06 0.79
CA GLU A 198 2.00 -24.50 1.85
C GLU A 198 0.94 -23.54 1.32
N SER A 199 -0.10 -23.30 2.12
CA SER A 199 -1.07 -22.27 1.81
C SER A 199 -0.41 -20.89 1.89
N ILE A 200 -0.88 -19.94 1.09
CA ILE A 200 -0.37 -18.57 1.17
C ILE A 200 -0.60 -17.97 2.57
N ALA A 201 -1.71 -18.32 3.22
CA ALA A 201 -2.03 -17.87 4.58
C ALA A 201 -0.95 -18.30 5.59
N ASP A 202 -0.52 -19.57 5.54
CA ASP A 202 0.50 -20.08 6.46
C ASP A 202 1.84 -19.37 6.27
N THR A 203 2.25 -19.16 5.01
CA THR A 203 3.48 -18.43 4.70
C THR A 203 3.41 -16.98 5.21
N LEU A 204 2.30 -16.29 4.96
CA LEU A 204 2.11 -14.91 5.39
C LEU A 204 2.03 -14.77 6.92
N LEU A 205 1.45 -15.74 7.62
CA LEU A 205 1.44 -15.81 9.09
C LEU A 205 2.86 -15.97 9.63
N GLN A 206 3.66 -16.88 9.05
CA GLN A 206 5.06 -17.10 9.47
C GLN A 206 5.94 -15.86 9.25
N MET A 207 5.63 -15.04 8.24
CA MET A 207 6.32 -13.77 7.95
C MET A 207 5.74 -12.57 8.69
N ASP A 208 4.70 -12.76 9.50
CA ASP A 208 3.94 -11.68 10.16
C ASP A 208 3.45 -10.60 9.15
N LEU A 209 2.91 -11.05 8.03
CA LEU A 209 2.41 -10.22 6.93
C LEU A 209 0.89 -10.11 6.88
N VAL A 210 0.20 -10.71 7.84
CA VAL A 210 -1.25 -10.67 7.98
C VAL A 210 -1.65 -10.28 9.39
N ALA A 211 -2.84 -9.77 9.53
CA ALA A 211 -3.48 -9.50 10.81
C ALA A 211 -4.97 -9.79 10.72
N GLY A 212 -5.63 -9.89 11.87
CA GLY A 212 -7.02 -10.28 11.98
C GLY A 212 -7.19 -11.70 12.54
N PRO A 213 -8.42 -12.11 12.82
CA PRO A 213 -8.71 -13.45 13.32
C PRO A 213 -8.51 -14.50 12.19
N MET A 214 -8.26 -15.74 12.58
CA MET A 214 -7.97 -16.82 11.62
C MET A 214 -9.08 -17.02 10.58
N GLU A 215 -10.31 -16.73 10.92
CA GLU A 215 -11.46 -16.79 10.03
C GLU A 215 -11.56 -15.57 9.07
N ASN A 216 -10.81 -14.50 9.34
CA ASN A 216 -10.82 -13.28 8.54
C ASN A 216 -9.46 -12.56 8.55
N LEU A 217 -8.46 -13.22 7.98
CA LEU A 217 -7.12 -12.65 7.84
C LEU A 217 -7.07 -11.64 6.69
N HIS A 218 -6.45 -10.50 6.97
CA HIS A 218 -6.16 -9.47 5.99
C HIS A 218 -4.65 -9.25 5.85
N PRO A 219 -4.15 -8.99 4.64
CA PRO A 219 -2.75 -8.64 4.46
C PRO A 219 -2.46 -7.29 5.12
N LYS A 220 -1.29 -7.18 5.73
CA LYS A 220 -0.75 -5.90 6.20
C LYS A 220 -0.35 -5.03 5.00
N ASN A 221 -0.33 -3.71 5.17
CA ASN A 221 0.04 -2.79 4.09
C ASN A 221 1.42 -3.09 3.49
N VAL A 222 2.39 -3.49 4.32
CA VAL A 222 3.71 -3.90 3.83
C VAL A 222 3.63 -5.09 2.88
N ALA A 223 2.75 -6.07 3.14
CA ALA A 223 2.58 -7.22 2.26
C ALA A 223 2.08 -6.80 0.86
N LEU A 224 1.15 -5.85 0.81
CA LEU A 224 0.65 -5.31 -0.46
C LEU A 224 1.68 -4.43 -1.16
N MET A 225 2.46 -3.65 -0.43
CA MET A 225 3.48 -2.77 -0.98
C MET A 225 4.68 -3.55 -1.54
N MET A 226 5.05 -4.67 -0.93
CA MET A 226 6.18 -5.50 -1.35
C MET A 226 5.79 -6.62 -2.32
N PHE A 227 4.60 -7.20 -2.17
CA PHE A 227 4.21 -8.43 -2.83
C PHE A 227 2.91 -8.35 -3.62
N ASN A 228 2.54 -7.16 -4.12
CA ASN A 228 1.47 -6.99 -5.10
C ASN A 228 2.05 -6.34 -6.37
N ASP A 229 1.69 -6.84 -7.56
CA ASP A 229 2.18 -6.30 -8.83
C ASP A 229 1.66 -4.87 -9.11
N HIS A 230 0.56 -4.47 -8.45
CA HIS A 230 -0.11 -3.18 -8.61
C HIS A 230 -0.49 -2.56 -7.26
N PRO A 231 0.49 -2.23 -6.38
CA PRO A 231 0.21 -1.68 -5.05
C PRO A 231 -0.55 -0.34 -5.11
N GLU A 232 -0.44 0.41 -6.22
CA GLU A 232 -1.17 1.65 -6.46
C GLU A 232 -2.71 1.48 -6.48
N ARG A 233 -3.22 0.26 -6.63
CA ARG A 233 -4.66 -0.03 -6.50
C ARG A 233 -5.16 0.16 -5.08
N PHE A 234 -4.31 -0.08 -4.08
CA PHE A 234 -4.59 0.09 -2.66
C PHE A 234 -4.07 1.42 -2.15
N PHE A 235 -2.98 1.91 -2.72
CA PHE A 235 -2.27 3.13 -2.33
C PHE A 235 -2.01 3.99 -3.58
N PRO A 236 -2.97 4.82 -4.02
CA PRO A 236 -2.95 5.50 -5.32
C PRO A 236 -1.70 6.34 -5.62
N TYR A 237 -0.98 6.76 -4.58
CA TYR A 237 0.23 7.58 -4.71
C TYR A 237 1.53 6.79 -4.47
N THR A 238 1.48 5.47 -4.50
CA THR A 238 2.68 4.62 -4.41
C THR A 238 3.36 4.58 -5.77
N GLN A 239 4.26 5.54 -5.99
CA GLN A 239 5.06 5.69 -7.20
C GLN A 239 6.31 6.50 -6.92
N ILE A 240 7.30 6.40 -7.79
CA ILE A 240 8.47 7.27 -7.82
C ILE A 240 8.36 8.16 -9.06
N ASP A 241 8.33 9.47 -8.84
CA ASP A 241 8.33 10.48 -9.91
C ASP A 241 9.75 11.05 -10.07
N ILE A 242 10.24 11.08 -11.29
CA ILE A 242 11.51 11.70 -11.64
C ILE A 242 11.23 12.89 -12.55
N VAL A 243 11.64 14.08 -12.11
CA VAL A 243 11.49 15.31 -12.88
C VAL A 243 12.87 15.96 -13.03
N ILE A 244 13.27 16.23 -14.24
CA ILE A 244 14.56 16.80 -14.59
C ILE A 244 14.37 18.25 -15.02
N PHE A 245 15.12 19.17 -14.43
CA PHE A 245 15.18 20.58 -14.82
C PHE A 245 16.55 20.85 -15.45
N PRO A 246 16.68 20.82 -16.78
CA PRO A 246 17.99 20.92 -17.48
C PRO A 246 18.79 22.16 -17.10
N LYS A 247 18.12 23.30 -16.86
CA LYS A 247 18.75 24.56 -16.45
C LYS A 247 18.62 24.85 -14.96
N GLY A 248 18.05 23.90 -14.19
CA GLY A 248 17.73 24.07 -12.77
C GLY A 248 16.39 24.75 -12.55
N LYS A 249 15.64 24.24 -11.56
CA LYS A 249 14.28 24.69 -11.19
C LYS A 249 14.19 26.21 -10.89
N GLN A 250 15.26 26.83 -10.35
CA GLN A 250 15.27 28.26 -10.02
C GLN A 250 15.50 29.15 -11.25
N GLN A 251 16.23 28.67 -12.27
CA GLN A 251 16.56 29.46 -13.45
C GLN A 251 15.48 29.35 -14.52
N ASP A 252 14.90 28.17 -14.70
CA ASP A 252 13.87 27.91 -15.72
C ASP A 252 12.85 26.88 -15.21
N PRO A 253 11.91 27.30 -14.34
CA PRO A 253 10.93 26.37 -13.74
C PRO A 253 9.91 25.83 -14.75
N SER A 254 9.81 26.44 -15.93
CA SER A 254 8.85 26.03 -16.96
C SER A 254 9.42 24.97 -17.89
N ASN A 255 10.74 24.77 -17.88
CA ASN A 255 11.42 23.80 -18.74
C ASN A 255 11.85 22.61 -17.90
N PHE A 256 11.03 21.57 -17.94
CA PHE A 256 11.29 20.33 -17.22
C PHE A 256 10.93 19.11 -18.09
N ILE A 257 11.55 17.99 -17.77
CA ILE A 257 11.29 16.70 -18.39
C ILE A 257 10.71 15.83 -17.29
N GLU A 258 9.52 15.29 -17.53
CA GLU A 258 8.83 14.36 -16.65
C GLU A 258 9.07 12.93 -17.15
N VAL A 259 9.72 12.11 -16.34
CA VAL A 259 9.85 10.68 -16.60
C VAL A 259 8.54 10.00 -16.26
N PRO A 260 8.07 9.01 -17.04
CA PRO A 260 6.89 8.24 -16.68
C PRO A 260 6.98 7.71 -15.23
N PRO A 261 5.90 7.83 -14.44
CA PRO A 261 5.92 7.38 -13.05
C PRO A 261 6.31 5.91 -12.92
N ILE A 262 7.28 5.62 -12.07
CA ILE A 262 7.72 4.26 -11.77
C ILE A 262 6.78 3.67 -10.73
N LYS A 263 6.09 2.59 -11.08
CA LYS A 263 5.07 1.91 -10.26
C LYS A 263 5.39 0.43 -10.09
N GLY A 264 4.79 -0.20 -9.09
CA GLY A 264 4.94 -1.62 -8.82
C GLY A 264 5.40 -1.90 -7.39
N PRO A 265 5.84 -3.13 -7.09
CA PRO A 265 6.42 -3.50 -5.80
C PRO A 265 7.59 -2.59 -5.44
N ILE A 266 7.70 -2.22 -4.16
CA ILE A 266 8.67 -1.20 -3.71
C ILE A 266 10.11 -1.56 -4.09
N ASP A 267 10.52 -2.81 -3.94
CA ASP A 267 11.88 -3.25 -4.30
C ASP A 267 12.18 -3.06 -5.79
N ARG A 268 11.20 -3.35 -6.66
CA ARG A 268 11.31 -3.12 -8.10
C ARG A 268 11.33 -1.63 -8.44
N MET A 269 10.46 -0.83 -7.80
CA MET A 269 10.47 0.62 -8.02
C MET A 269 11.83 1.24 -7.69
N ILE A 270 12.48 0.81 -6.61
CA ILE A 270 13.83 1.29 -6.25
C ILE A 270 14.84 0.88 -7.34
N MET A 271 14.84 -0.40 -7.74
CA MET A 271 15.76 -0.89 -8.77
C MET A 271 15.58 -0.19 -10.11
N ASP A 272 14.33 0.03 -10.53
CA ASP A 272 14.01 0.70 -11.80
C ASP A 272 14.40 2.19 -11.75
N ALA A 273 14.13 2.87 -10.63
CA ALA A 273 14.56 4.25 -10.43
C ALA A 273 16.08 4.38 -10.45
N MET A 274 16.80 3.48 -9.76
CA MET A 274 18.26 3.49 -9.76
C MET A 274 18.83 3.14 -11.13
N SER A 275 18.24 2.20 -11.87
CA SER A 275 18.62 1.89 -13.25
C SER A 275 18.48 3.10 -14.15
N TYR A 276 17.34 3.82 -14.06
CA TYR A 276 17.14 5.06 -14.80
C TYR A 276 18.17 6.13 -14.44
N LEU A 277 18.41 6.35 -13.14
CA LEU A 277 19.35 7.37 -12.67
C LEU A 277 20.79 7.05 -13.08
N ARG A 278 21.22 5.78 -13.03
CA ARG A 278 22.54 5.33 -13.50
C ARG A 278 22.73 5.62 -14.99
N THR A 279 21.74 5.27 -15.78
CA THR A 279 21.83 5.39 -17.24
C THR A 279 21.78 6.84 -17.70
N ASN A 280 20.91 7.67 -17.08
CA ASN A 280 20.56 8.96 -17.66
C ASN A 280 21.11 10.16 -16.88
N ILE A 281 21.34 10.01 -15.56
CA ILE A 281 21.68 11.16 -14.70
C ILE A 281 23.09 11.08 -14.15
N ILE A 282 23.51 9.90 -13.66
CA ILE A 282 24.84 9.73 -13.04
C ILE A 282 25.90 9.67 -14.15
N LYS A 283 26.86 10.61 -14.11
CA LYS A 283 27.95 10.72 -15.10
C LYS A 283 29.30 10.72 -14.40
N GLU A 284 30.25 9.95 -14.94
CA GLU A 284 31.64 9.93 -14.49
C GLU A 284 32.47 10.95 -15.29
N ASN A 285 33.31 11.71 -14.60
CA ASN A 285 34.37 12.52 -15.21
C ASN A 285 35.74 11.92 -14.90
N VAL A 286 36.51 11.67 -15.93
CA VAL A 286 37.85 11.10 -15.83
C VAL A 286 38.88 12.11 -16.33
N GLN A 287 39.65 12.74 -15.45
CA GLN A 287 40.73 13.65 -15.81
C GLN A 287 42.08 12.96 -15.66
N LYS A 288 42.83 12.91 -16.75
CA LYS A 288 44.24 12.50 -16.71
C LYS A 288 45.09 13.66 -16.22
N LEU A 289 45.66 13.52 -15.02
CA LEU A 289 46.63 14.46 -14.52
C LEU A 289 47.95 14.29 -15.28
N SER A 290 48.46 15.38 -15.86
CA SER A 290 49.65 15.39 -16.77
C SER A 290 50.93 14.85 -16.15
N TYR A 291 50.97 14.61 -14.86
CA TYR A 291 52.18 14.23 -14.10
C TYR A 291 52.03 12.92 -13.27
N THR A 292 50.91 12.22 -13.40
CA THR A 292 50.72 10.95 -12.67
C THR A 292 50.06 9.91 -13.58
N GLU A 293 50.43 8.62 -13.38
CA GLU A 293 49.82 7.49 -14.10
C GLU A 293 48.36 7.24 -13.65
N LYS A 294 47.90 7.89 -12.59
CA LYS A 294 46.54 7.76 -12.04
C LYS A 294 45.63 8.83 -12.62
N ALA A 295 44.51 8.41 -13.16
CA ALA A 295 43.41 9.31 -13.53
C ALA A 295 42.62 9.70 -12.27
N ASP A 296 42.30 10.99 -12.15
CA ASP A 296 41.35 11.46 -11.16
C ASP A 296 39.94 11.19 -11.67
N ARG A 297 39.12 10.53 -10.86
CA ARG A 297 37.75 10.13 -11.22
C ARG A 297 36.78 10.68 -10.22
N CYS A 298 35.75 11.36 -10.69
CA CYS A 298 34.65 11.81 -9.85
C CYS A 298 33.31 11.63 -10.58
N PHE A 299 32.25 11.45 -9.83
CA PHE A 299 30.89 11.40 -10.33
C PHE A 299 30.19 12.74 -10.10
N ASN A 300 29.28 13.12 -11.00
CA ASN A 300 28.41 14.27 -10.73
C ASN A 300 27.59 14.04 -9.45
N TYR A 301 27.11 12.81 -9.24
CA TYR A 301 26.48 12.31 -8.04
C TYR A 301 27.02 10.92 -7.71
N PRO A 302 27.58 10.65 -6.52
CA PRO A 302 27.97 9.31 -6.13
C PRO A 302 26.75 8.39 -6.08
N GLU A 303 26.81 7.27 -6.76
CA GLU A 303 25.69 6.34 -6.89
C GLU A 303 25.15 5.87 -5.55
N GLU A 304 26.06 5.46 -4.65
CA GLU A 304 25.68 4.96 -3.31
C GLU A 304 24.97 6.04 -2.45
N ALA A 305 25.32 7.32 -2.65
CA ALA A 305 24.64 8.41 -1.96
C ALA A 305 23.19 8.59 -2.48
N ILE A 306 23.00 8.46 -3.79
CA ILE A 306 21.66 8.52 -4.40
C ILE A 306 20.82 7.32 -3.97
N GLU A 307 21.38 6.10 -4.04
CA GLU A 307 20.69 4.86 -3.65
C GLU A 307 20.19 4.93 -2.21
N GLU A 308 21.06 5.36 -1.27
CA GLU A 308 20.68 5.52 0.12
C GLU A 308 19.63 6.64 0.32
N ALA A 309 19.72 7.74 -0.44
CA ALA A 309 18.73 8.81 -0.38
C ALA A 309 17.35 8.34 -0.89
N VAL A 310 17.29 7.62 -2.00
CA VAL A 310 16.03 7.06 -2.54
C VAL A 310 15.43 6.07 -1.56
N SER A 311 16.22 5.15 -1.03
CA SER A 311 15.76 4.17 -0.05
C SER A 311 15.22 4.83 1.21
N ASN A 312 15.96 5.80 1.78
CA ASN A 312 15.53 6.55 2.96
C ASN A 312 14.19 7.28 2.76
N THR A 313 13.98 7.85 1.57
CA THR A 313 12.72 8.55 1.25
C THR A 313 11.52 7.60 1.30
N ILE A 314 11.69 6.35 0.88
CA ILE A 314 10.63 5.35 0.78
C ILE A 314 10.25 4.80 2.16
N TYR A 315 11.24 4.46 3.01
CA TYR A 315 10.95 3.80 4.30
C TYR A 315 10.99 4.73 5.51
N HIS A 316 11.13 6.03 5.32
CA HIS A 316 11.33 7.03 6.40
C HIS A 316 10.38 6.89 7.61
N ARG A 317 9.13 6.47 7.42
CA ARG A 317 8.15 6.18 8.49
C ARG A 317 7.66 4.73 8.51
N ASN A 318 8.16 3.92 7.60
CA ASN A 318 7.68 2.59 7.31
C ASN A 318 8.75 1.57 7.70
N ARG A 319 8.83 1.29 9.02
CA ARG A 319 9.89 0.44 9.58
C ARG A 319 9.90 -0.96 8.97
N ARG A 320 8.72 -1.56 8.77
CA ARG A 320 8.60 -2.91 8.19
C ARG A 320 9.13 -2.95 6.76
N ILE A 321 8.82 -1.93 5.97
CA ILE A 321 9.39 -1.80 4.61
C ILE A 321 10.91 -1.71 4.69
N GLY A 322 11.46 -0.92 5.61
CA GLY A 322 12.90 -0.83 5.84
C GLY A 322 13.54 -2.17 6.19
N ASP A 323 12.90 -2.99 7.02
CA ASP A 323 13.38 -4.33 7.38
C ASP A 323 13.44 -5.25 6.14
N PHE A 324 12.41 -5.26 5.29
CA PHE A 324 12.39 -6.02 4.03
C PHE A 324 13.44 -5.55 3.02
N LEU A 325 13.62 -4.25 2.85
CA LEU A 325 14.63 -3.68 1.96
C LEU A 325 16.06 -4.00 2.44
N LYS A 326 16.27 -4.02 3.75
CA LYS A 326 17.55 -4.42 4.35
C LYS A 326 17.90 -5.89 4.05
N GLU A 327 16.94 -6.81 4.16
CA GLU A 327 17.14 -8.21 3.83
C GLU A 327 17.51 -8.42 2.35
N LEU A 328 17.02 -7.54 1.47
CA LEU A 328 17.38 -7.50 0.05
C LEU A 328 18.71 -6.79 -0.23
N GLY A 329 19.36 -6.20 0.78
CA GLY A 329 20.59 -5.43 0.62
C GLY A 329 20.39 -4.05 -0.04
N LEU A 330 19.15 -3.56 -0.13
CA LEU A 330 18.83 -2.25 -0.70
C LEU A 330 18.95 -1.08 0.29
N THR A 331 19.24 -1.36 1.55
CA THR A 331 19.58 -0.38 2.61
C THR A 331 20.35 -1.05 3.74
N GLU A 332 21.16 -0.30 4.45
CA GLU A 332 21.90 -0.83 5.62
C GLU A 332 21.02 -0.97 6.87
N GLY A 333 19.94 -0.21 6.99
CA GLY A 333 18.96 -0.33 8.06
C GLY A 333 19.48 -0.09 9.50
N LYS A 334 20.62 0.59 9.66
CA LYS A 334 21.29 0.82 10.96
C LYS A 334 21.21 2.27 11.43
N ALA A 335 20.28 3.07 10.91
CA ALA A 335 20.25 4.53 11.09
C ALA A 335 21.55 5.24 10.61
N THR A 336 22.30 4.62 9.70
CA THR A 336 23.54 5.11 9.12
C THR A 336 23.34 5.81 7.80
N GLY A 337 22.12 5.87 7.24
CA GLY A 337 21.84 6.38 5.91
C GLY A 337 22.33 7.82 5.68
N ILE A 338 21.98 8.76 6.55
CA ILE A 338 22.48 10.15 6.45
C ILE A 338 24.02 10.22 6.57
N PRO A 339 24.67 9.62 7.58
CA PRO A 339 26.13 9.49 7.63
C PRO A 339 26.75 8.89 6.36
N THR A 340 26.18 7.80 5.83
CA THR A 340 26.66 7.13 4.60
C THR A 340 26.59 8.08 3.40
N ILE A 341 25.46 8.79 3.21
CA ILE A 341 25.34 9.79 2.15
C ILE A 341 26.45 10.84 2.24
N GLN A 342 26.68 11.40 3.44
CA GLN A 342 27.71 12.43 3.65
C GLN A 342 29.14 11.89 3.41
N GLU A 343 29.42 10.68 3.87
CA GLU A 343 30.71 10.03 3.63
C GLU A 343 31.00 9.82 2.14
N LYS A 344 30.01 9.28 1.39
CA LYS A 344 30.15 9.04 -0.05
C LYS A 344 30.31 10.33 -0.84
N LEU A 345 29.60 11.39 -0.45
CA LEU A 345 29.78 12.71 -1.04
C LEU A 345 31.19 13.26 -0.76
N ALA A 346 31.67 13.15 0.47
CA ALA A 346 33.00 13.60 0.84
C ALA A 346 34.11 12.85 0.08
N LEU A 347 33.99 11.52 -0.04
CA LEU A 347 34.91 10.67 -0.79
C LEU A 347 34.94 11.06 -2.28
N ASN A 348 33.80 11.46 -2.86
CA ASN A 348 33.70 11.90 -4.23
C ASN A 348 34.21 13.36 -4.43
N GLY A 349 34.49 14.11 -3.35
CA GLY A 349 34.80 15.56 -3.42
C GLY A 349 33.57 16.44 -3.67
N SER A 350 32.39 15.92 -3.47
CA SER A 350 31.10 16.63 -3.60
C SER A 350 30.78 17.46 -2.36
N PRO A 351 30.02 18.55 -2.48
CA PRO A 351 29.49 19.27 -1.33
C PRO A 351 28.58 18.39 -0.48
N ALA A 352 28.44 18.71 0.80
CA ALA A 352 27.55 17.98 1.71
C ALA A 352 26.09 18.11 1.30
N ALA A 353 25.31 17.05 1.50
CA ALA A 353 23.86 17.05 1.32
C ALA A 353 23.15 17.80 2.45
N ASN A 354 21.99 18.39 2.13
CA ASN A 354 21.06 18.93 3.11
C ASN A 354 19.84 18.03 3.22
N PHE A 355 19.30 17.93 4.44
CA PHE A 355 18.13 17.10 4.73
C PHE A 355 17.07 17.95 5.41
N GLU A 356 15.83 17.80 4.98
CA GLU A 356 14.69 18.53 5.53
C GLU A 356 13.55 17.55 5.84
N THR A 357 12.88 17.81 6.96
CA THR A 357 11.65 17.13 7.37
C THR A 357 10.84 18.07 8.27
N ASP A 358 9.54 17.86 8.40
CA ASP A 358 8.70 18.58 9.34
C ASP A 358 8.71 17.92 10.74
N ASN A 359 8.15 18.62 11.74
CA ASN A 359 8.04 18.11 13.11
C ASN A 359 7.19 16.85 13.21
N GLU A 360 6.22 16.69 12.31
CA GLU A 360 5.33 15.51 12.22
C GLU A 360 5.94 14.41 11.37
N ARG A 361 7.09 14.65 10.71
CA ARG A 361 7.79 13.75 9.80
C ARG A 361 6.90 13.28 8.66
N THR A 362 6.08 14.17 8.10
CA THR A 362 5.17 13.83 7.00
C THR A 362 5.90 13.69 5.67
N TYR A 363 7.08 14.32 5.53
CA TYR A 363 7.96 14.17 4.39
C TYR A 363 9.43 14.06 4.83
N PHE A 364 10.25 13.54 3.94
CA PHE A 364 11.71 13.58 4.03
C PHE A 364 12.26 14.07 2.70
N MET A 365 13.12 15.07 2.73
CA MET A 365 13.77 15.62 1.54
C MET A 365 15.29 15.59 1.72
N ALA A 366 15.97 14.98 0.74
CA ALA A 366 17.42 15.00 0.64
C ALA A 366 17.82 15.87 -0.56
N ILE A 367 18.64 16.88 -0.32
CA ILE A 367 19.18 17.79 -1.34
C ILE A 367 20.64 17.45 -1.53
N ILE A 368 20.98 16.81 -2.64
CA ILE A 368 22.33 16.39 -2.98
C ILE A 368 22.89 17.33 -4.05
N PRO A 369 23.89 18.17 -3.72
CA PRO A 369 24.49 19.08 -4.69
C PRO A 369 25.33 18.34 -5.73
N VAL A 370 25.33 18.83 -6.96
CA VAL A 370 26.22 18.35 -8.02
C VAL A 370 27.69 18.60 -7.67
N HIS A 371 28.57 17.67 -8.03
CA HIS A 371 30.02 17.84 -7.87
C HIS A 371 30.52 19.12 -8.58
N PRO A 372 31.45 19.90 -7.96
CA PRO A 372 31.90 21.20 -8.50
C PRO A 372 32.44 21.15 -9.93
N GLN A 373 33.08 20.05 -10.34
CA GLN A 373 33.62 19.87 -11.69
C GLN A 373 32.54 19.76 -12.77
N PHE A 374 31.29 19.49 -12.39
CA PHE A 374 30.13 19.44 -13.28
C PHE A 374 29.30 20.74 -13.25
N LYS A 375 29.68 21.74 -12.42
CA LYS A 375 29.01 23.05 -12.41
C LYS A 375 29.25 23.77 -13.74
N GLY A 376 28.16 24.12 -14.43
CA GLY A 376 28.21 24.78 -15.74
C GLY A 376 28.02 23.82 -16.94
N HIS A 377 27.99 22.50 -16.73
CA HIS A 377 27.49 21.59 -17.72
C HIS A 377 25.96 21.52 -17.57
N SER A 378 25.26 22.34 -18.35
CA SER A 378 23.82 22.15 -18.56
C SER A 378 23.64 20.77 -19.22
N ILE A 379 22.65 20.02 -18.80
CA ILE A 379 22.17 18.87 -19.59
C ILE A 379 21.71 19.48 -20.91
N THR A 380 22.43 19.20 -22.02
CA THR A 380 22.08 19.79 -23.32
C THR A 380 20.92 19.02 -23.93
N PRO A 381 20.14 19.62 -24.84
CA PRO A 381 19.14 18.88 -25.61
C PRO A 381 19.67 17.62 -26.31
N ASN A 382 20.94 17.62 -26.73
CA ASN A 382 21.61 16.44 -27.32
C ASN A 382 21.81 15.30 -26.31
N ASP A 383 22.08 15.62 -25.03
CA ASP A 383 22.14 14.59 -23.98
C ASP A 383 20.76 13.94 -23.74
N ILE A 384 19.69 14.63 -24.14
CA ILE A 384 18.30 14.19 -24.04
C ILE A 384 17.88 13.38 -25.26
N GLU A 385 18.31 13.78 -26.47
CA GLU A 385 18.11 13.01 -27.71
C GLU A 385 18.77 11.64 -27.62
N ASP A 386 19.98 11.54 -27.04
CA ASP A 386 20.65 10.26 -26.77
C ASP A 386 19.87 9.41 -25.77
N VAL A 387 19.16 10.01 -24.80
CA VAL A 387 18.30 9.30 -23.82
C VAL A 387 17.07 8.74 -24.50
N ILE A 388 16.45 9.50 -25.40
CA ILE A 388 15.27 9.06 -26.15
C ILE A 388 15.66 7.98 -27.17
N GLU A 389 16.81 8.11 -27.82
CA GLU A 389 17.34 7.07 -28.71
C GLU A 389 17.63 5.77 -27.94
N ASN A 390 18.23 5.81 -26.76
CA ASN A 390 18.49 4.62 -25.94
C ASN A 390 17.20 3.91 -25.50
N VAL A 391 16.15 4.66 -25.14
CA VAL A 391 14.83 4.07 -24.83
C VAL A 391 14.20 3.44 -26.05
N ILE A 392 14.40 4.03 -27.24
CA ILE A 392 13.91 3.50 -28.51
C ILE A 392 14.70 2.25 -28.91
N ASP A 393 16.00 2.20 -28.63
CA ASP A 393 16.86 1.05 -28.93
C ASP A 393 16.57 -0.20 -28.04
N GLU A 394 16.03 -0.03 -26.87
CA GLU A 394 15.56 -1.12 -26.02
C GLU A 394 14.14 -1.62 -26.38
N LEU A 395 13.43 -0.93 -27.27
CA LEU A 395 12.10 -1.37 -27.70
C LEU A 395 12.18 -2.58 -28.63
N PRO A 396 11.20 -3.50 -28.57
CA PRO A 396 11.04 -4.55 -29.59
C PRO A 396 11.02 -3.92 -31.00
N GLU A 397 11.68 -4.57 -31.95
CA GLU A 397 11.83 -4.08 -33.34
C GLU A 397 10.52 -3.58 -33.96
N ARG A 398 9.41 -4.27 -33.68
CA ARG A 398 8.08 -3.87 -34.14
C ARG A 398 7.59 -2.54 -33.55
N GLN A 399 7.87 -2.26 -32.28
CA GLN A 399 7.50 -0.99 -31.65
C GLN A 399 8.33 0.17 -32.21
N ARG A 400 9.61 -0.07 -32.53
CA ARG A 400 10.45 0.91 -33.25
C ARG A 400 9.90 1.25 -34.64
N VAL A 401 9.49 0.23 -35.40
CA VAL A 401 8.84 0.42 -36.70
C VAL A 401 7.54 1.24 -36.59
N ILE A 402 6.74 1.03 -35.54
CA ILE A 402 5.53 1.82 -35.31
C ILE A 402 5.89 3.30 -35.06
N LEU A 403 6.88 3.57 -34.22
CA LEU A 403 7.36 4.94 -33.96
C LEU A 403 7.92 5.60 -35.21
N ASP A 404 8.69 4.89 -36.04
CA ASP A 404 9.22 5.41 -37.31
C ASP A 404 8.12 5.77 -38.31
N ILE A 405 7.03 5.01 -38.33
CA ILE A 405 5.87 5.34 -39.17
C ILE A 405 5.18 6.60 -38.63
N LEU A 406 4.97 6.69 -37.31
CA LEU A 406 4.34 7.84 -36.66
C LEU A 406 5.18 9.13 -36.76
N LYS A 407 6.54 9.01 -36.83
CA LYS A 407 7.44 10.15 -37.09
C LYS A 407 7.29 10.73 -38.49
N LYS A 408 6.98 9.88 -39.45
CA LYS A 408 6.90 10.29 -40.90
C LYS A 408 5.51 10.78 -41.28
N ASP A 409 4.47 10.21 -40.67
CA ASP A 409 3.06 10.49 -41.00
C ASP A 409 2.33 10.88 -39.70
N VAL A 410 2.07 12.15 -39.52
CA VAL A 410 1.55 12.78 -38.30
C VAL A 410 0.11 12.31 -37.91
N ILE A 411 -0.62 11.64 -38.80
CA ILE A 411 -2.02 11.23 -38.55
C ILE A 411 -2.19 9.77 -38.98
N GLU A 412 -1.94 8.83 -38.04
CA GLU A 412 -2.09 7.41 -38.31
C GLU A 412 -3.07 6.77 -37.31
N ASN A 413 -3.99 5.96 -37.83
CA ASN A 413 -4.85 5.13 -37.00
C ASN A 413 -4.33 3.69 -36.92
N ALA A 414 -4.75 2.95 -35.89
CA ALA A 414 -4.29 1.59 -35.63
C ALA A 414 -4.55 0.62 -36.81
N SER A 415 -5.58 0.88 -37.63
CA SER A 415 -5.90 0.05 -38.81
C SER A 415 -4.91 0.26 -39.96
N LEU A 416 -4.45 1.50 -40.16
CA LEU A 416 -3.43 1.84 -41.16
C LEU A 416 -2.06 1.31 -40.70
N LEU A 417 -1.71 1.46 -39.44
CA LEU A 417 -0.49 0.88 -38.87
C LEU A 417 -0.47 -0.66 -38.99
N ALA A 418 -1.59 -1.34 -38.76
CA ALA A 418 -1.73 -2.78 -38.96
C ALA A 418 -1.45 -3.18 -40.42
N LYS A 419 -1.92 -2.37 -41.37
CA LYS A 419 -1.73 -2.59 -42.81
C LYS A 419 -0.28 -2.35 -43.27
N LYS A 420 0.36 -1.31 -42.73
CA LYS A 420 1.76 -0.96 -43.04
C LYS A 420 2.76 -1.94 -42.41
N THR A 421 2.47 -2.46 -41.24
CA THR A 421 3.34 -3.40 -40.49
C THR A 421 3.06 -4.89 -40.78
N GLY A 422 1.96 -5.21 -41.47
CA GLY A 422 1.60 -6.58 -41.84
C GLY A 422 1.12 -7.44 -40.66
N VAL A 423 0.75 -6.83 -39.52
CA VAL A 423 0.28 -7.55 -38.32
C VAL A 423 -1.18 -7.24 -38.00
N SER A 424 -1.80 -8.07 -37.14
CA SER A 424 -3.21 -7.90 -36.80
C SER A 424 -3.45 -6.58 -36.05
N TRP A 425 -4.63 -5.98 -36.25
CA TRP A 425 -5.06 -4.78 -35.52
C TRP A 425 -4.94 -4.94 -34.00
N ARG A 426 -5.27 -6.13 -33.47
CA ARG A 426 -5.19 -6.44 -32.03
C ARG A 426 -3.74 -6.38 -31.52
N THR A 427 -2.78 -6.82 -32.35
CA THR A 427 -1.35 -6.75 -32.03
C THR A 427 -0.87 -5.31 -32.00
N ILE A 428 -1.25 -4.49 -33.00
CA ILE A 428 -0.93 -3.07 -33.05
C ILE A 428 -1.50 -2.31 -31.86
N MET A 429 -2.74 -2.57 -31.48
CA MET A 429 -3.35 -1.94 -30.30
C MET A 429 -2.60 -2.26 -29.01
N ARG A 430 -2.12 -3.50 -28.85
CA ARG A 430 -1.29 -3.87 -27.69
C ARG A 430 0.03 -3.13 -27.70
N ASP A 431 0.69 -3.03 -28.85
CA ASP A 431 1.96 -2.32 -28.98
C ASP A 431 1.79 -0.80 -28.76
N LEU A 432 0.72 -0.20 -29.30
CA LEU A 432 0.39 1.21 -29.08
C LEU A 432 0.05 1.53 -27.63
N ASN A 433 -0.66 0.62 -26.91
CA ASN A 433 -0.91 0.77 -25.49
C ASN A 433 0.40 0.67 -24.69
N SER A 434 1.28 -0.27 -25.02
CA SER A 434 2.61 -0.36 -24.40
C SER A 434 3.45 0.89 -24.63
N LEU A 435 3.44 1.45 -25.85
CA LEU A 435 4.12 2.71 -26.18
C LEU A 435 3.48 3.91 -25.47
N ARG A 436 2.16 3.91 -25.28
CA ARG A 436 1.44 4.93 -24.50
C ARG A 436 1.79 4.85 -23.03
N GLU A 437 1.85 3.65 -22.45
CA GLU A 437 2.28 3.42 -21.07
C GLU A 437 3.73 3.87 -20.83
N LYS A 438 4.57 3.80 -21.87
CA LYS A 438 5.95 4.33 -21.86
C LYS A 438 6.02 5.84 -22.17
N GLY A 439 4.88 6.51 -22.37
CA GLY A 439 4.85 7.96 -22.63
C GLY A 439 5.35 8.39 -24.01
N LEU A 440 5.51 7.46 -24.97
CA LEU A 440 6.07 7.75 -26.29
C LEU A 440 5.01 8.14 -27.31
N VAL A 441 3.74 7.74 -27.11
CA VAL A 441 2.64 8.07 -28.01
C VAL A 441 1.37 8.43 -27.23
N LYS A 442 0.52 9.27 -27.83
CA LYS A 442 -0.82 9.61 -27.29
C LYS A 442 -1.89 9.36 -28.35
N TYR A 443 -3.09 9.08 -27.89
CA TYR A 443 -4.28 8.99 -28.74
C TYR A 443 -5.01 10.34 -28.73
N VAL A 444 -5.29 10.88 -29.92
CA VAL A 444 -5.93 12.19 -30.09
C VAL A 444 -7.23 12.03 -30.88
N GLY A 445 -8.30 12.58 -30.37
CA GLY A 445 -9.63 12.57 -30.99
C GLY A 445 -10.63 11.64 -30.31
N PRO A 446 -11.85 11.48 -30.87
CA PRO A 446 -12.90 10.64 -30.34
C PRO A 446 -12.56 9.15 -30.48
N ASP A 447 -13.19 8.28 -29.64
CA ASP A 447 -13.00 6.82 -29.63
C ASP A 447 -13.18 6.14 -31.00
N LYS A 448 -14.03 6.71 -31.85
CA LYS A 448 -14.17 6.30 -33.25
C LYS A 448 -13.70 7.42 -34.15
N GLY A 449 -12.54 7.25 -34.78
CA GLY A 449 -11.99 8.18 -35.78
C GLY A 449 -10.82 9.04 -35.29
N GLY A 450 -10.35 8.83 -34.09
CA GLY A 450 -9.09 9.43 -33.61
C GLY A 450 -7.85 8.75 -34.20
N HIS A 451 -6.70 9.32 -33.92
CA HIS A 451 -5.39 8.89 -34.42
C HIS A 451 -4.34 8.88 -33.32
N TRP A 452 -3.21 8.26 -33.58
CA TRP A 452 -2.07 8.20 -32.71
C TRP A 452 -1.01 9.18 -33.13
N GLU A 453 -0.47 9.93 -32.20
CA GLU A 453 0.61 10.87 -32.38
C GLU A 453 1.78 10.52 -31.45
N ILE A 454 3.00 10.83 -31.89
CA ILE A 454 4.14 10.86 -30.99
C ILE A 454 3.96 12.03 -30.03
N ILE A 455 4.28 11.83 -28.78
CA ILE A 455 4.36 12.92 -27.80
C ILE A 455 5.62 13.70 -28.14
N GLU A 456 5.48 14.81 -28.90
CA GLU A 456 6.56 15.79 -29.05
C GLU A 456 6.79 16.42 -27.67
N GLN A 457 7.98 16.18 -27.12
CA GLN A 457 8.41 16.75 -25.86
C GLN A 457 9.15 18.06 -26.06
#